data_51e2c5057ac2d3c4043505cde3ad0087
#
_entry.id   51e2c5057ac2d3c4043505cde3ad0087
#
_cell.length_a   1.000
_cell.length_b   1.000
_cell.length_c   1.000
_cell.angle_alpha   90.00
_cell.angle_beta   90.00
_cell.angle_gamma   90.00
#
_symmetry.space_group_name_H-M   'P 1'
#
loop_
_entity.id
_entity.type
_entity.pdbx_description
1 polymer ?
#
loop_
_entity_poly.entity_id
_entity_poly.type
_entity_poly.pdbx_seq_one_letter_code
_entity_poly.pdbx_strand_id
1 'polypeptide(L)'
;PNIQNSETLNTMILVKNQAGLRDLYELVSRSNIEFFGMRRPRIPKTLLNSMRENLLIASSASASERNKGELVNLYLRGAEKDDIEEKARFYDYIEIHPHTNYADMVERASKEIESYDIIKEMNKYFYELGKSQNKIVVATGDTHYLEEREAINRNVLLLGSGTMWKTETSDGVRGYEFFDRKLYFKTTEEMLEAFDYLGEEAAQEVVVENTHKINDMIEQVRPIPTGFYPPKIDGAEDEVREMTYKKLEELYGENIDESLKERGEKEL
;
A
#
# COMPACT_ATOMS: atom_id res chain seq x y z
N PRO A 1 -13.76 0.43 22.51
CA PRO A 1 -13.68 1.62 21.67
C PRO A 1 -14.47 1.38 20.39
N ASN A 2 -15.29 2.35 20.01
CA ASN A 2 -16.13 2.21 18.81
C ASN A 2 -15.23 2.38 17.56
N ILE A 3 -14.80 1.27 16.98
CA ILE A 3 -13.94 1.21 15.77
C ILE A 3 -14.51 2.03 14.60
N GLN A 4 -15.82 2.26 14.58
CA GLN A 4 -16.50 2.98 13.49
C GLN A 4 -16.09 4.46 13.38
N ASN A 5 -15.65 5.09 14.47
CA ASN A 5 -15.30 6.52 14.50
C ASN A 5 -13.81 6.79 14.79
N SER A 6 -12.96 5.78 14.81
CA SER A 6 -11.52 5.97 15.03
C SER A 6 -10.82 6.44 13.76
N GLU A 7 -9.86 7.35 13.93
CA GLU A 7 -8.97 7.78 12.85
C GLU A 7 -8.25 6.55 12.26
N THR A 8 -8.13 6.52 10.94
CA THR A 8 -7.45 5.44 10.22
C THR A 8 -6.12 5.98 9.70
N LEU A 9 -5.05 5.31 10.05
CA LEU A 9 -3.68 5.67 9.69
C LEU A 9 -3.07 4.55 8.85
N ASN A 10 -2.22 4.91 7.91
CA ASN A 10 -1.51 3.95 7.09
C ASN A 10 -0.27 3.42 7.79
N THR A 11 0.00 2.16 7.58
CA THR A 11 1.25 1.51 7.97
C THR A 11 1.76 0.62 6.85
N MET A 12 3.06 0.44 6.75
CA MET A 12 3.68 -0.52 5.85
C MET A 12 3.91 -1.83 6.59
N ILE A 13 3.60 -2.94 5.96
CA ILE A 13 3.84 -4.28 6.52
C ILE A 13 4.61 -5.10 5.48
N LEU A 14 5.79 -5.56 5.86
CA LEU A 14 6.58 -6.49 5.06
C LEU A 14 6.60 -7.86 5.76
N VAL A 15 6.52 -8.93 4.99
CA VAL A 15 6.66 -10.29 5.50
C VAL A 15 8.12 -10.69 5.55
N LYS A 16 8.59 -11.24 6.67
CA LYS A 16 9.98 -11.71 6.81
C LYS A 16 10.19 -13.08 6.16
N ASN A 17 9.16 -13.93 6.20
CA ASN A 17 9.26 -15.33 5.74
C ASN A 17 7.88 -15.89 5.36
N GLN A 18 7.82 -17.17 4.97
CA GLN A 18 6.58 -17.81 4.56
C GLN A 18 5.51 -17.89 5.67
N ALA A 19 5.90 -17.94 6.94
CA ALA A 19 4.95 -17.89 8.05
C ALA A 19 4.31 -16.50 8.16
N GLY A 20 5.10 -15.44 8.02
CA GLY A 20 4.60 -14.07 7.98
C GLY A 20 3.63 -13.79 6.83
N LEU A 21 3.78 -14.48 5.70
CA LEU A 21 2.81 -14.38 4.61
C LEU A 21 1.43 -14.89 5.03
N ARG A 22 1.38 -16.00 5.77
CA ARG A 22 0.13 -16.53 6.33
C ARG A 22 -0.49 -15.55 7.32
N ASP A 23 0.33 -14.99 8.21
CA ASP A 23 -0.10 -13.99 9.18
C ASP A 23 -0.68 -12.74 8.48
N LEU A 24 -0.01 -12.27 7.41
CA LEU A 24 -0.50 -11.16 6.60
C LEU A 24 -1.85 -11.47 5.92
N TYR A 25 -2.01 -12.66 5.34
CA TYR A 25 -3.28 -13.07 4.72
C TYR A 25 -4.41 -13.14 5.74
N GLU A 26 -4.14 -13.62 6.96
CA GLU A 26 -5.13 -13.62 8.05
C GLU A 26 -5.49 -12.18 8.44
N LEU A 27 -4.52 -11.29 8.63
CA LEU A 27 -4.75 -9.87 8.92
C LEU A 27 -5.62 -9.19 7.87
N VAL A 28 -5.31 -9.41 6.58
CA VAL A 28 -6.09 -8.86 5.46
C VAL A 28 -7.52 -9.44 5.46
N SER A 29 -7.68 -10.74 5.65
CA SER A 29 -8.99 -11.39 5.71
C SER A 29 -9.84 -10.84 6.87
N ARG A 30 -9.28 -10.76 8.06
CA ARG A 30 -9.96 -10.24 9.25
C ARG A 30 -10.29 -8.74 9.10
N SER A 31 -9.41 -7.97 8.46
CA SER A 31 -9.67 -6.55 8.19
C SER A 31 -10.92 -6.33 7.33
N ASN A 32 -11.20 -7.25 6.41
CA ASN A 32 -12.36 -7.19 5.53
C ASN A 32 -13.63 -7.80 6.15
N ILE A 33 -13.50 -8.82 7.00
CA ILE A 33 -14.65 -9.55 7.57
C ILE A 33 -15.06 -8.94 8.92
N GLU A 34 -14.09 -8.70 9.81
CA GLU A 34 -14.38 -8.30 11.20
C GLU A 34 -14.29 -6.77 11.41
N PHE A 35 -13.37 -6.10 10.71
CA PHE A 35 -13.02 -4.71 10.97
C PHE A 35 -13.28 -3.75 9.81
N PHE A 36 -14.04 -4.18 8.81
CA PHE A 36 -14.44 -3.31 7.70
C PHE A 36 -15.37 -2.20 8.18
N GLY A 37 -15.01 -0.97 7.90
CA GLY A 37 -15.83 0.18 8.29
C GLY A 37 -15.44 1.45 7.54
N MET A 38 -16.36 2.38 7.38
CA MET A 38 -16.18 3.61 6.59
C MET A 38 -15.67 3.34 5.16
N ARG A 39 -16.16 2.24 4.56
CA ARG A 39 -15.78 1.75 3.22
C ARG A 39 -14.31 1.35 3.08
N ARG A 40 -13.66 0.96 4.19
CA ARG A 40 -12.25 0.54 4.19
C ARG A 40 -12.02 -0.64 5.13
N PRO A 41 -11.16 -1.59 4.76
CA PRO A 41 -10.62 -2.57 5.69
C PRO A 41 -9.67 -1.87 6.67
N ARG A 42 -9.70 -2.28 7.93
CA ARG A 42 -8.87 -1.72 9.01
C ARG A 42 -8.31 -2.84 9.88
N ILE A 43 -7.16 -2.59 10.45
CA ILE A 43 -6.51 -3.54 11.36
C ILE A 43 -6.28 -2.82 12.70
N PRO A 44 -6.87 -3.31 13.81
CA PRO A 44 -6.54 -2.78 15.13
C PRO A 44 -5.05 -3.01 15.45
N LYS A 45 -4.39 -2.00 16.02
CA LYS A 45 -2.97 -2.13 16.42
C LYS A 45 -2.72 -3.30 17.39
N THR A 46 -3.69 -3.61 18.26
CA THR A 46 -3.60 -4.74 19.18
C THR A 46 -3.56 -6.07 18.43
N LEU A 47 -4.38 -6.25 17.39
CA LEU A 47 -4.34 -7.43 16.54
C LEU A 47 -3.02 -7.51 15.77
N LEU A 48 -2.61 -6.41 15.13
CA LEU A 48 -1.34 -6.35 14.41
C LEU A 48 -0.16 -6.70 15.33
N ASN A 49 -0.17 -6.18 16.58
CA ASN A 49 0.88 -6.47 17.55
C ASN A 49 0.91 -7.94 17.98
N SER A 50 -0.24 -8.62 18.04
CA SER A 50 -0.30 -10.04 18.40
C SER A 50 0.20 -10.98 17.30
N MET A 51 0.31 -10.51 16.05
CA MET A 51 0.71 -11.30 14.89
C MET A 51 2.02 -10.81 14.24
N ARG A 52 2.79 -9.96 14.93
CA ARG A 52 3.94 -9.27 14.34
C ARG A 52 5.25 -10.07 14.26
N GLU A 53 5.33 -11.25 14.84
CA GLU A 53 6.59 -12.01 15.01
C GLU A 53 7.36 -12.18 13.68
N ASN A 54 6.64 -12.55 12.61
CA ASN A 54 7.19 -12.76 11.28
C ASN A 54 6.94 -11.61 10.31
N LEU A 55 6.62 -10.42 10.84
CA LEU A 55 6.35 -9.20 10.09
C LEU A 55 7.36 -8.10 10.44
N LEU A 56 7.60 -7.18 9.52
CA LEU A 56 8.22 -5.89 9.78
C LEU A 56 7.16 -4.82 9.58
N ILE A 57 6.96 -3.99 10.60
CA ILE A 57 5.92 -2.96 10.62
C ILE A 57 6.61 -1.61 10.60
N ALA A 58 6.34 -0.79 9.56
CA ALA A 58 6.88 0.55 9.48
C ALA A 58 5.82 1.64 9.63
N SER A 59 6.28 2.81 10.09
CA SER A 59 5.50 4.02 9.93
C SER A 59 5.46 4.38 8.45
N SER A 60 4.28 4.48 7.86
CA SER A 60 4.17 4.96 6.49
C SER A 60 4.55 6.45 6.40
N ALA A 61 5.34 6.81 5.39
CA ALA A 61 5.66 8.20 5.08
C ALA A 61 4.55 8.89 4.25
N SER A 62 3.48 8.20 3.91
CA SER A 62 2.36 8.79 3.15
C SER A 62 1.68 9.92 3.90
N ALA A 63 1.40 11.02 3.20
CA ALA A 63 0.75 12.21 3.77
C ALA A 63 -0.51 12.66 3.01
N SER A 64 -1.05 11.83 2.10
CA SER A 64 -2.30 12.20 1.43
C SER A 64 -3.45 12.29 2.43
N GLU A 65 -4.42 13.17 2.18
CA GLU A 65 -5.59 13.37 3.09
C GLU A 65 -6.28 12.08 3.52
N ARG A 66 -6.29 11.09 2.64
CA ARG A 66 -6.97 9.82 2.90
C ARG A 66 -6.05 8.72 3.46
N ASN A 67 -4.73 8.92 3.37
CA ASN A 67 -3.74 7.90 3.66
C ASN A 67 -2.54 8.53 4.38
N LYS A 68 -2.73 8.96 5.61
CA LYS A 68 -1.66 9.55 6.43
C LYS A 68 -0.98 8.49 7.28
N GLY A 69 0.35 8.46 7.23
CA GLY A 69 1.15 7.75 8.21
C GLY A 69 1.02 8.41 9.59
N GLU A 70 1.10 7.62 10.66
CA GLU A 70 0.88 8.13 12.02
C GLU A 70 1.90 9.20 12.41
N LEU A 71 3.19 8.94 12.21
CA LEU A 71 4.24 9.87 12.62
C LEU A 71 4.22 11.16 11.80
N VAL A 72 4.01 11.05 10.48
CA VAL A 72 3.85 12.20 9.59
C VAL A 72 2.65 13.06 9.99
N ASN A 73 1.51 12.41 10.27
CA ASN A 73 0.30 13.13 10.70
C ASN A 73 0.50 13.86 12.04
N LEU A 74 1.16 13.22 13.00
CA LEU A 74 1.48 13.85 14.29
C LEU A 74 2.42 15.04 14.12
N TYR A 75 3.51 14.87 13.35
CA TYR A 75 4.46 15.95 13.11
C TYR A 75 3.81 17.16 12.43
N LEU A 76 3.06 16.95 11.36
CA LEU A 76 2.41 18.03 10.60
C LEU A 76 1.30 18.73 11.37
N ARG A 77 0.71 18.08 12.38
CA ARG A 77 -0.26 18.69 13.31
C ARG A 77 0.40 19.43 14.48
N GLY A 78 1.72 19.43 14.58
CA GLY A 78 2.46 20.06 15.67
C GLY A 78 2.31 19.33 17.01
N ALA A 79 2.20 18.01 16.99
CA ALA A 79 2.18 17.21 18.23
C ALA A 79 3.49 17.36 18.99
N GLU A 80 3.43 17.18 20.32
CA GLU A 80 4.62 17.20 21.16
C GLU A 80 5.58 16.08 20.77
N LYS A 81 6.89 16.33 20.89
CA LYS A 81 7.92 15.36 20.51
C LYS A 81 7.78 14.05 21.27
N ASP A 82 7.49 14.11 22.55
CA ASP A 82 7.31 12.93 23.40
C ASP A 82 6.21 12.02 22.91
N ASP A 83 5.11 12.59 22.38
CA ASP A 83 4.01 11.82 21.79
C ASP A 83 4.45 11.10 20.50
N ILE A 84 5.20 11.80 19.64
CA ILE A 84 5.74 11.20 18.40
C ILE A 84 6.70 10.07 18.75
N GLU A 85 7.60 10.29 19.71
CA GLU A 85 8.57 9.31 20.18
C GLU A 85 7.89 8.08 20.78
N GLU A 86 6.83 8.27 21.58
CA GLU A 86 6.03 7.15 22.12
C GLU A 86 5.41 6.32 21.00
N LYS A 87 4.78 6.96 20.01
CA LYS A 87 4.15 6.27 18.89
C LYS A 87 5.17 5.57 17.98
N ALA A 88 6.35 6.17 17.79
CA ALA A 88 7.43 5.58 17.01
C ALA A 88 7.91 4.23 17.57
N ARG A 89 7.81 4.00 18.89
CA ARG A 89 8.20 2.73 19.53
C ARG A 89 7.41 1.52 19.01
N PHE A 90 6.19 1.75 18.49
CA PHE A 90 5.37 0.68 17.92
C PHE A 90 5.97 0.07 16.64
N TYR A 91 6.68 0.86 15.84
CA TYR A 91 7.20 0.47 14.53
C TYR A 91 8.57 -0.20 14.64
N ASP A 92 8.86 -1.14 13.74
CA ASP A 92 10.16 -1.80 13.65
C ASP A 92 11.17 -0.92 12.92
N TYR A 93 10.72 -0.17 11.91
CA TYR A 93 11.51 0.82 11.19
C TYR A 93 10.67 2.04 10.79
N ILE A 94 11.33 3.12 10.40
CA ILE A 94 10.70 4.39 9.99
C ILE A 94 10.92 4.60 8.50
N GLU A 95 9.87 4.95 7.78
CA GLU A 95 9.92 5.28 6.36
C GLU A 95 9.87 6.79 6.17
N ILE A 96 10.70 7.32 5.25
CA ILE A 96 10.71 8.71 4.83
C ILE A 96 10.63 8.80 3.30
N HIS A 97 9.97 9.85 2.79
CA HIS A 97 9.82 10.08 1.36
C HIS A 97 10.57 11.35 0.90
N PRO A 98 10.95 11.45 -0.39
CA PRO A 98 11.40 12.70 -0.98
C PRO A 98 10.41 13.83 -0.70
N HIS A 99 10.91 15.02 -0.41
CA HIS A 99 10.05 16.17 -0.10
C HIS A 99 9.07 16.50 -1.24
N THR A 100 9.44 16.23 -2.49
CA THR A 100 8.58 16.43 -3.68
C THR A 100 7.32 15.55 -3.66
N ASN A 101 7.32 14.43 -2.93
CA ASN A 101 6.13 13.58 -2.81
C ASN A 101 4.95 14.30 -2.12
N TYR A 102 5.20 15.43 -1.49
CA TYR A 102 4.21 16.24 -0.77
C TYR A 102 3.78 17.49 -1.55
N ALA A 103 4.05 17.54 -2.87
CA ALA A 103 3.75 18.71 -3.70
C ALA A 103 2.28 19.16 -3.63
N ASP A 104 1.35 18.22 -3.57
CA ASP A 104 -0.07 18.50 -3.41
C ASP A 104 -0.42 19.22 -2.10
N MET A 105 0.37 19.06 -1.05
CA MET A 105 0.16 19.75 0.22
C MET A 105 0.84 21.12 0.28
N VAL A 106 1.93 21.30 -0.47
CA VAL A 106 2.73 22.54 -0.46
C VAL A 106 2.26 23.51 -1.54
N GLU A 107 1.91 23.01 -2.73
CA GLU A 107 1.64 23.83 -3.92
C GLU A 107 0.15 24.15 -4.11
N ARG A 108 -0.75 23.47 -3.37
CA ARG A 108 -2.18 23.74 -3.45
C ARG A 108 -2.52 25.17 -3.00
N ALA A 109 -3.51 25.79 -3.65
CA ALA A 109 -3.96 27.14 -3.31
C ALA A 109 -4.37 27.29 -1.83
N SER A 110 -4.90 26.23 -1.20
CA SER A 110 -5.27 26.17 0.21
C SER A 110 -4.12 25.71 1.12
N LYS A 111 -2.91 25.77 0.70
CA LYS A 111 -1.66 25.35 1.37
C LYS A 111 -1.87 24.66 2.72
N GLU A 112 -1.68 23.35 2.75
CA GLU A 112 -1.69 22.62 4.03
C GLU A 112 -0.33 22.71 4.73
N ILE A 113 0.75 22.89 3.95
CA ILE A 113 2.13 23.04 4.39
C ILE A 113 2.71 24.25 3.69
N GLU A 114 3.37 25.15 4.43
CA GLU A 114 3.86 26.43 3.91
C GLU A 114 5.02 26.28 2.92
N SER A 115 5.90 25.31 3.14
CA SER A 115 7.07 25.08 2.29
C SER A 115 7.58 23.63 2.35
N TYR A 116 8.40 23.25 1.36
CA TYR A 116 9.13 21.99 1.35
C TYR A 116 10.15 21.87 2.49
N ASP A 117 10.60 22.98 3.08
CA ASP A 117 11.55 22.97 4.19
C ASP A 117 10.96 22.30 5.44
N ILE A 118 9.66 22.46 5.67
CA ILE A 118 8.96 21.75 6.76
C ILE A 118 9.07 20.23 6.58
N ILE A 119 8.97 19.74 5.35
CA ILE A 119 9.10 18.29 5.05
C ILE A 119 10.55 17.84 5.23
N LYS A 120 11.53 18.66 4.80
CA LYS A 120 12.94 18.34 5.00
C LYS A 120 13.30 18.30 6.50
N GLU A 121 12.80 19.22 7.30
CA GLU A 121 12.98 19.22 8.75
C GLU A 121 12.27 18.02 9.42
N MET A 122 11.08 17.64 8.95
CA MET A 122 10.40 16.43 9.40
C MET A 122 11.23 15.17 9.13
N ASN A 123 11.80 15.04 7.95
CA ASN A 123 12.64 13.90 7.60
C ASN A 123 13.93 13.86 8.43
N LYS A 124 14.57 15.02 8.68
CA LYS A 124 15.71 15.13 9.62
C LYS A 124 15.32 14.67 11.02
N TYR A 125 14.19 15.14 11.51
CA TYR A 125 13.67 14.73 12.82
C TYR A 125 13.44 13.24 12.89
N PHE A 126 12.82 12.62 11.86
CA PHE A 126 12.60 11.18 11.83
C PHE A 126 13.90 10.37 11.72
N TYR A 127 14.90 10.89 11.04
CA TYR A 127 16.21 10.28 11.00
C TYR A 127 16.87 10.25 12.39
N GLU A 128 16.88 11.38 13.11
CA GLU A 128 17.41 11.45 14.47
C GLU A 128 16.58 10.63 15.47
N LEU A 129 15.26 10.63 15.31
CA LEU A 129 14.37 9.79 16.10
C LEU A 129 14.67 8.29 15.92
N GLY A 130 14.89 7.86 14.69
CA GLY A 130 15.29 6.50 14.39
C GLY A 130 16.60 6.14 15.11
N LYS A 131 17.59 7.00 15.02
CA LYS A 131 18.88 6.82 15.72
C LYS A 131 18.71 6.73 17.24
N SER A 132 17.94 7.63 17.83
CA SER A 132 17.70 7.67 19.28
C SER A 132 17.01 6.42 19.82
N GLN A 133 16.18 5.78 18.99
CA GLN A 133 15.44 4.56 19.33
C GLN A 133 16.08 3.28 18.77
N ASN A 134 17.28 3.37 18.18
CA ASN A 134 17.98 2.26 17.52
C ASN A 134 17.11 1.57 16.45
N LYS A 135 16.42 2.35 15.63
CA LYS A 135 15.59 1.90 14.52
C LYS A 135 16.19 2.27 13.18
N ILE A 136 15.99 1.41 12.21
CA ILE A 136 16.36 1.68 10.82
C ILE A 136 15.43 2.77 10.27
N VAL A 137 15.98 3.75 9.56
CA VAL A 137 15.22 4.73 8.78
C VAL A 137 15.50 4.49 7.31
N VAL A 138 14.45 4.34 6.50
CA VAL A 138 14.55 3.98 5.07
C VAL A 138 13.91 5.05 4.21
N ALA A 139 14.61 5.45 3.16
CA ALA A 139 14.08 6.31 2.12
C ALA A 139 13.37 5.47 1.06
N THR A 140 12.09 5.77 0.78
CA THR A 140 11.28 5.13 -0.26
C THR A 140 10.66 6.16 -1.20
N GLY A 141 10.40 5.77 -2.47
CA GLY A 141 9.99 6.71 -3.52
C GLY A 141 8.48 6.90 -3.70
N ASP A 142 7.63 6.02 -3.14
CA ASP A 142 6.18 5.97 -3.47
C ASP A 142 5.96 5.93 -4.99
N THR A 143 6.68 5.05 -5.68
CA THR A 143 6.71 4.99 -7.15
C THR A 143 5.38 4.54 -7.75
N HIS A 144 4.86 5.32 -8.70
CA HIS A 144 3.60 5.06 -9.40
C HIS A 144 3.73 4.93 -10.92
N TYR A 145 4.85 5.34 -11.50
CA TYR A 145 5.14 5.26 -12.93
C TYR A 145 6.66 5.16 -13.15
N LEU A 146 7.06 4.74 -14.35
CA LEU A 146 8.47 4.41 -14.63
C LEU A 146 9.29 5.69 -14.92
N GLU A 147 8.83 6.53 -15.83
CA GLU A 147 9.58 7.71 -16.29
C GLU A 147 8.87 9.00 -15.87
N GLU A 148 9.63 10.06 -15.59
CA GLU A 148 9.09 11.36 -15.15
C GLU A 148 8.02 11.92 -16.10
N ARG A 149 8.20 11.76 -17.41
CA ARG A 149 7.23 12.21 -18.43
C ARG A 149 5.86 11.51 -18.34
N GLU A 150 5.76 10.41 -17.62
CA GLU A 150 4.51 9.65 -17.47
C GLU A 150 3.60 10.20 -16.37
N ALA A 151 4.03 11.24 -15.66
CA ALA A 151 3.20 11.93 -14.66
C ALA A 151 1.85 12.36 -15.24
N ILE A 152 1.81 12.77 -16.51
CA ILE A 152 0.57 13.16 -17.20
C ILE A 152 -0.39 11.97 -17.35
N ASN A 153 0.11 10.77 -17.66
CA ASN A 153 -0.71 9.57 -17.80
C ASN A 153 -1.39 9.21 -16.47
N ARG A 154 -0.63 9.30 -15.38
CA ARG A 154 -1.16 9.11 -14.03
C ARG A 154 -2.25 10.13 -13.70
N ASN A 155 -2.04 11.39 -14.03
CA ASN A 155 -3.03 12.44 -13.81
C ASN A 155 -4.33 12.17 -14.57
N VAL A 156 -4.25 11.71 -15.83
CA VAL A 156 -5.42 11.29 -16.61
C VAL A 156 -6.18 10.14 -15.97
N LEU A 157 -5.47 9.13 -15.43
CA LEU A 157 -6.07 8.02 -14.70
C LEU A 157 -6.79 8.49 -13.42
N LEU A 158 -6.16 9.39 -12.65
CA LEU A 158 -6.75 9.96 -11.43
C LEU A 158 -7.99 10.80 -11.76
N LEU A 159 -7.97 11.54 -12.85
CA LEU A 159 -9.13 12.29 -13.35
C LEU A 159 -10.29 11.35 -13.66
N GLY A 160 -10.03 10.26 -14.40
CA GLY A 160 -11.04 9.26 -14.76
C GLY A 160 -11.63 8.53 -13.54
N SER A 161 -10.84 8.30 -12.48
CA SER A 161 -11.28 7.67 -11.24
C SER A 161 -12.02 8.62 -10.28
N GLY A 162 -12.10 9.92 -10.60
CA GLY A 162 -12.73 10.93 -9.75
C GLY A 162 -11.96 11.24 -8.46
N THR A 163 -10.68 10.86 -8.40
CA THR A 163 -9.80 11.07 -7.23
C THR A 163 -8.97 12.34 -7.31
N MET A 164 -9.04 13.07 -8.41
CA MET A 164 -8.36 14.35 -8.55
C MET A 164 -9.02 15.46 -7.74
N TRP A 165 -8.20 16.40 -7.32
CA TRP A 165 -8.64 17.60 -6.64
C TRP A 165 -9.45 18.47 -7.58
N LYS A 166 -10.64 18.84 -7.13
CA LYS A 166 -11.51 19.78 -7.84
C LYS A 166 -11.17 21.18 -7.36
N THR A 167 -10.90 22.08 -8.28
CA THR A 167 -10.79 23.51 -7.99
C THR A 167 -12.01 24.23 -8.52
N GLU A 168 -12.42 25.29 -7.87
CA GLU A 168 -13.40 26.22 -8.34
C GLU A 168 -12.74 27.59 -8.44
N THR A 169 -12.64 28.10 -9.66
CA THR A 169 -12.06 29.43 -9.90
C THR A 169 -13.07 30.50 -9.46
N SER A 170 -12.59 31.75 -9.26
CA SER A 170 -13.41 32.87 -8.79
C SER A 170 -14.61 33.19 -9.70
N ASP A 171 -14.60 32.72 -10.93
CA ASP A 171 -15.67 32.83 -11.94
C ASP A 171 -16.58 31.60 -11.99
N GLY A 172 -16.42 30.65 -11.06
CA GLY A 172 -17.26 29.47 -10.93
C GLY A 172 -16.93 28.33 -11.90
N VAL A 173 -15.80 28.46 -12.62
CA VAL A 173 -15.32 27.37 -13.49
C VAL A 173 -14.73 26.26 -12.64
N ARG A 174 -15.25 25.04 -12.79
CA ARG A 174 -14.72 23.85 -12.15
C ARG A 174 -13.55 23.30 -12.96
N GLY A 175 -12.39 23.22 -12.30
CA GLY A 175 -11.17 22.65 -12.86
C GLY A 175 -10.62 21.51 -12.00
N TYR A 176 -9.44 21.04 -12.36
CA TYR A 176 -8.68 20.07 -11.60
C TYR A 176 -7.26 20.58 -11.38
N GLU A 177 -6.74 20.43 -10.18
CA GLU A 177 -5.34 20.74 -9.88
C GLU A 177 -4.46 19.51 -10.17
N PHE A 178 -3.36 19.74 -10.86
CA PHE A 178 -2.35 18.76 -11.16
C PHE A 178 -1.08 19.10 -10.40
N PHE A 179 -0.60 18.15 -9.60
CA PHE A 179 0.65 18.30 -8.87
C PHE A 179 1.64 17.26 -9.37
N ASP A 180 2.85 17.72 -9.70
CA ASP A 180 3.94 16.82 -10.07
C ASP A 180 4.70 16.39 -8.81
N ARG A 181 4.22 15.33 -8.19
CA ARG A 181 4.81 14.73 -6.99
C ARG A 181 6.11 13.98 -7.25
N LYS A 182 6.61 13.97 -8.49
CA LYS A 182 7.84 13.25 -8.87
C LYS A 182 7.84 11.78 -8.44
N LEU A 183 6.72 11.08 -8.63
CA LEU A 183 6.51 9.69 -8.21
C LEU A 183 6.99 8.67 -9.27
N TYR A 184 7.99 9.03 -10.06
CA TYR A 184 8.62 8.11 -11.02
C TYR A 184 9.64 7.21 -10.33
N PHE A 185 10.03 6.15 -11.01
CA PHE A 185 11.04 5.21 -10.52
C PHE A 185 12.43 5.86 -10.58
N LYS A 186 12.86 6.44 -9.47
CA LYS A 186 14.14 7.13 -9.34
C LYS A 186 15.31 6.15 -9.31
N THR A 187 16.42 6.51 -9.94
CA THR A 187 17.71 5.84 -9.78
C THR A 187 18.26 6.08 -8.36
N THR A 188 19.29 5.35 -7.99
CA THR A 188 19.99 5.55 -6.71
C THR A 188 20.52 6.98 -6.59
N GLU A 189 21.11 7.50 -7.66
CA GLU A 189 21.66 8.85 -7.71
C GLU A 189 20.58 9.91 -7.51
N GLU A 190 19.44 9.77 -8.19
CA GLU A 190 18.28 10.66 -8.02
C GLU A 190 17.69 10.59 -6.62
N MET A 191 17.69 9.40 -6.00
CA MET A 191 17.26 9.26 -4.61
C MET A 191 18.27 9.92 -3.65
N LEU A 192 19.57 9.76 -3.84
CA LEU A 192 20.59 10.43 -3.04
C LEU A 192 20.47 11.97 -3.16
N GLU A 193 20.26 12.49 -4.38
CA GLU A 193 20.01 13.92 -4.60
C GLU A 193 18.75 14.40 -3.86
N ALA A 194 17.67 13.61 -3.89
CA ALA A 194 16.42 13.96 -3.22
C ALA A 194 16.53 14.05 -1.69
N PHE A 195 17.59 13.47 -1.11
CA PHE A 195 17.88 13.48 0.33
C PHE A 195 19.19 14.18 0.70
N ASP A 196 19.82 14.95 -0.22
CA ASP A 196 21.08 15.67 -0.01
C ASP A 196 21.08 16.59 1.22
N TYR A 197 19.91 17.14 1.56
CA TYR A 197 19.71 17.99 2.74
C TYR A 197 19.94 17.28 4.07
N LEU A 198 20.01 15.95 4.13
CA LEU A 198 20.40 15.18 5.31
C LEU A 198 21.92 15.18 5.53
N GLY A 199 22.69 15.51 4.48
CA GLY A 199 24.13 15.34 4.39
C GLY A 199 24.51 13.98 3.78
N GLU A 200 25.70 13.89 3.19
CA GLU A 200 26.14 12.75 2.38
C GLU A 200 26.06 11.40 3.10
N GLU A 201 26.57 11.32 4.35
CA GLU A 201 26.55 10.08 5.13
C GLU A 201 25.12 9.62 5.46
N ALA A 202 24.25 10.55 5.91
CA ALA A 202 22.90 10.21 6.26
C ALA A 202 22.05 9.85 5.03
N ALA A 203 22.25 10.54 3.90
CA ALA A 203 21.58 10.21 2.65
C ALA A 203 21.98 8.81 2.17
N GLN A 204 23.29 8.49 2.19
CA GLN A 204 23.80 7.16 1.86
C GLN A 204 23.22 6.08 2.78
N GLU A 205 23.16 6.36 4.09
CA GLU A 205 22.58 5.44 5.06
C GLU A 205 21.12 5.13 4.76
N VAL A 206 20.25 6.14 4.59
CA VAL A 206 18.80 5.91 4.44
C VAL A 206 18.41 5.40 3.05
N VAL A 207 19.13 5.80 1.99
CA VAL A 207 18.82 5.42 0.62
C VAL A 207 19.40 4.06 0.24
N VAL A 208 20.63 3.76 0.66
CA VAL A 208 21.35 2.58 0.19
C VAL A 208 21.50 1.55 1.31
N GLU A 209 22.20 1.90 2.39
CA GLU A 209 22.58 0.90 3.38
C GLU A 209 21.38 0.32 4.13
N ASN A 210 20.46 1.17 4.54
CA ASN A 210 19.30 0.75 5.32
C ASN A 210 18.26 0.01 4.48
N THR A 211 18.14 0.32 3.18
CA THR A 211 17.32 -0.48 2.26
C THR A 211 17.85 -1.90 2.12
N HIS A 212 19.17 -2.06 2.03
CA HIS A 212 19.82 -3.39 2.04
C HIS A 212 19.60 -4.11 3.38
N LYS A 213 19.77 -3.43 4.53
CA LYS A 213 19.50 -4.03 5.85
C LYS A 213 18.08 -4.56 5.97
N ILE A 214 17.07 -3.81 5.49
CA ILE A 214 15.67 -4.29 5.48
C ILE A 214 15.51 -5.50 4.55
N ASN A 215 16.11 -5.46 3.34
CA ASN A 215 16.06 -6.58 2.41
C ASN A 215 16.69 -7.86 3.01
N ASP A 216 17.79 -7.73 3.72
CA ASP A 216 18.48 -8.86 4.35
C ASP A 216 17.70 -9.50 5.52
N MET A 217 16.69 -8.80 6.05
CA MET A 217 15.76 -9.33 7.05
C MET A 217 14.63 -10.17 6.43
N ILE A 218 14.54 -10.22 5.10
CA ILE A 218 13.44 -10.85 4.36
C ILE A 218 13.96 -12.06 3.61
N GLU A 219 13.37 -13.22 3.85
CA GLU A 219 13.61 -14.44 3.09
C GLU A 219 12.86 -14.41 1.76
N GLN A 220 13.23 -15.30 0.84
CA GLN A 220 12.43 -15.49 -0.38
C GLN A 220 11.05 -16.07 -0.04
N VAL A 221 10.01 -15.27 -0.24
CA VAL A 221 8.62 -15.64 0.00
C VAL A 221 7.90 -15.94 -1.31
N ARG A 222 7.12 -17.00 -1.34
CA ARG A 222 6.28 -17.36 -2.50
C ARG A 222 4.82 -17.02 -2.21
N PRO A 223 4.28 -15.92 -2.75
CA PRO A 223 2.90 -15.48 -2.50
C PRO A 223 1.86 -16.45 -3.05
N ILE A 224 2.11 -17.06 -4.21
CA ILE A 224 1.20 -17.97 -4.86
C ILE A 224 1.84 -19.37 -4.89
N PRO A 225 1.21 -20.38 -4.26
CA PRO A 225 1.69 -21.76 -4.35
C PRO A 225 1.79 -22.24 -5.80
N THR A 226 2.70 -23.19 -6.05
CA THR A 226 2.80 -23.84 -7.37
C THR A 226 1.72 -24.90 -7.52
N GLY A 227 1.06 -24.92 -8.67
CA GLY A 227 0.06 -25.91 -9.02
C GLY A 227 -1.35 -25.33 -9.09
N PHE A 228 -2.28 -26.20 -9.44
CA PHE A 228 -3.71 -25.87 -9.46
C PHE A 228 -4.37 -26.47 -8.23
N TYR A 229 -5.19 -25.69 -7.55
CA TYR A 229 -5.91 -26.09 -6.34
C TYR A 229 -7.41 -25.91 -6.56
N PRO A 230 -8.04 -26.71 -7.45
CA PRO A 230 -9.49 -26.64 -7.62
C PRO A 230 -10.18 -27.07 -6.33
N PRO A 231 -11.31 -26.45 -5.98
CA PRO A 231 -12.08 -26.88 -4.83
C PRO A 231 -12.55 -28.33 -5.02
N LYS A 232 -12.42 -29.15 -3.99
CA LYS A 232 -12.98 -30.50 -3.96
C LYS A 232 -14.36 -30.40 -3.32
N ILE A 233 -15.38 -30.67 -4.11
CA ILE A 233 -16.77 -30.76 -3.67
C ILE A 233 -17.20 -32.20 -3.92
N ASP A 234 -17.56 -32.91 -2.86
CA ASP A 234 -17.96 -34.30 -2.98
C ASP A 234 -19.19 -34.44 -3.87
N GLY A 235 -19.12 -35.32 -4.87
CA GLY A 235 -20.21 -35.56 -5.82
C GLY A 235 -20.34 -34.54 -6.95
N ALA A 236 -19.50 -33.46 -6.99
CA ALA A 236 -19.64 -32.39 -8.00
C ALA A 236 -19.43 -32.90 -9.43
N GLU A 237 -18.50 -33.85 -9.64
CA GLU A 237 -18.23 -34.44 -10.96
C GLU A 237 -19.45 -35.22 -11.47
N ASP A 238 -20.06 -36.03 -10.60
CA ASP A 238 -21.26 -36.81 -10.96
C ASP A 238 -22.45 -35.87 -11.22
N GLU A 239 -22.65 -34.84 -10.41
CA GLU A 239 -23.70 -33.85 -10.58
C GLU A 239 -23.55 -33.08 -11.90
N VAL A 240 -22.35 -32.58 -12.21
CA VAL A 240 -22.09 -31.88 -13.47
C VAL A 240 -22.32 -32.81 -14.67
N ARG A 241 -21.91 -34.10 -14.58
CA ARG A 241 -22.15 -35.11 -15.59
C ARG A 241 -23.65 -35.35 -15.83
N GLU A 242 -24.39 -35.53 -14.75
CA GLU A 242 -25.86 -35.72 -14.82
C GLU A 242 -26.55 -34.49 -15.43
N MET A 243 -26.19 -33.28 -14.98
CA MET A 243 -26.73 -32.05 -15.54
C MET A 243 -26.42 -31.91 -17.03
N THR A 244 -25.22 -32.28 -17.45
CA THR A 244 -24.79 -32.21 -18.86
C THR A 244 -25.62 -33.13 -19.74
N TYR A 245 -25.75 -34.41 -19.37
CA TYR A 245 -26.55 -35.36 -20.13
C TYR A 245 -28.02 -35.01 -20.16
N LYS A 246 -28.59 -34.62 -19.04
CA LYS A 246 -29.97 -34.10 -18.98
C LYS A 246 -30.18 -32.93 -19.94
N LYS A 247 -29.21 -32.02 -19.99
CA LYS A 247 -29.30 -30.87 -20.91
C LYS A 247 -29.16 -31.25 -22.37
N LEU A 248 -28.33 -32.23 -22.68
CA LEU A 248 -28.21 -32.77 -24.03
C LEU A 248 -29.53 -33.43 -24.48
N GLU A 249 -30.21 -34.21 -23.62
CA GLU A 249 -31.51 -34.81 -23.90
C GLU A 249 -32.58 -33.77 -24.10
N GLU A 250 -32.63 -32.71 -23.27
CA GLU A 250 -33.58 -31.61 -23.43
C GLU A 250 -33.42 -30.86 -24.76
N LEU A 251 -32.18 -30.71 -25.26
CA LEU A 251 -31.89 -29.94 -26.47
C LEU A 251 -32.01 -30.75 -27.74
N TYR A 252 -31.62 -32.06 -27.70
CA TYR A 252 -31.48 -32.88 -28.89
C TYR A 252 -32.38 -34.14 -28.90
N GLY A 253 -33.16 -34.32 -27.81
CA GLY A 253 -34.05 -35.48 -27.67
C GLY A 253 -33.28 -36.76 -27.25
N GLU A 254 -34.03 -37.90 -27.22
CA GLU A 254 -33.45 -39.19 -26.78
C GLU A 254 -32.37 -39.74 -27.71
N ASN A 255 -32.37 -39.39 -28.98
CA ASN A 255 -31.39 -39.87 -29.97
C ASN A 255 -30.28 -38.84 -30.21
N ILE A 256 -29.45 -38.64 -29.20
CA ILE A 256 -28.31 -37.72 -29.29
C ILE A 256 -27.24 -38.30 -30.21
N ASP A 257 -26.77 -37.50 -31.18
CA ASP A 257 -25.67 -37.87 -32.07
C ASP A 257 -24.41 -38.22 -31.29
N GLU A 258 -23.72 -39.29 -31.75
CA GLU A 258 -22.52 -39.81 -31.06
C GLU A 258 -21.42 -38.74 -30.96
N SER A 259 -21.30 -37.89 -31.97
CA SER A 259 -20.31 -36.78 -31.94
C SER A 259 -20.58 -35.74 -30.83
N LEU A 260 -21.85 -35.50 -30.46
CA LEU A 260 -22.23 -34.64 -29.36
C LEU A 260 -21.94 -35.28 -28.01
N LYS A 261 -22.14 -36.61 -27.89
CA LYS A 261 -21.78 -37.36 -26.68
C LYS A 261 -20.28 -37.38 -26.46
N GLU A 262 -19.49 -37.69 -27.51
CA GLU A 262 -18.04 -37.64 -27.46
C GLU A 262 -17.51 -36.24 -27.07
N ARG A 263 -18.14 -35.21 -27.61
CA ARG A 263 -17.83 -33.82 -27.22
C ARG A 263 -18.13 -33.56 -25.76
N GLY A 264 -19.30 -33.98 -25.27
CA GLY A 264 -19.70 -33.84 -23.86
C GLY A 264 -18.71 -34.51 -22.92
N GLU A 265 -18.32 -35.76 -23.22
CA GLU A 265 -17.31 -36.49 -22.42
C GLU A 265 -15.92 -35.85 -22.45
N LYS A 266 -15.55 -35.21 -23.52
CA LYS A 266 -14.26 -34.53 -23.63
C LYS A 266 -14.20 -33.24 -22.86
N GLU A 267 -15.34 -32.55 -22.65
CA GLU A 267 -15.44 -31.30 -21.92
C GLU A 267 -15.65 -31.54 -20.40
N LEU A 268 -16.18 -32.71 -20.00
CA LEU A 268 -16.30 -33.17 -18.61
C LEU A 268 -14.98 -33.68 -18.05
#